data_e3f8df93a85a772974d1885b93f8bfbb
#
_entry.id   e3f8df93a85a772974d1885b93f8bfbb
#
_cell.length_a   1.000
_cell.length_b   1.000
_cell.length_c   1.000
_cell.angle_alpha   90.00
_cell.angle_beta   90.00
_cell.angle_gamma   90.00
#
_symmetry.space_group_name_H-M   'P 1'
#
loop_
_entity.id
_entity.type
_entity.pdbx_description
1 polymer ?
#
loop_
_entity_poly.entity_id
_entity_poly.type
_entity_poly.pdbx_seq_one_letter_code
_entity_poly.pdbx_strand_id
1 'polypeptide(L)'
;MSSEDEAELAIALKYDKQTDGAPRVVAKGMRLKAEKIREIAKQYGIPVMRNVSLANALYRVDVGQEVPEELYDAVAEVLNFVFALQNEQAGGS
;
A
#
# COMPACT_ATOMS: atom_id res chain seq x y z
N MET A 1 -19.94 4.04 -19.67
CA MET A 1 -18.79 4.65 -19.02
C MET A 1 -17.74 3.61 -18.76
N SER A 2 -16.56 3.88 -19.16
CA SER A 2 -15.52 2.88 -18.99
C SER A 2 -14.96 2.90 -17.57
N SER A 3 -14.35 1.81 -17.19
CA SER A 3 -13.70 1.70 -15.89
C SER A 3 -12.56 2.69 -15.74
N GLU A 4 -12.15 3.32 -16.83
CA GLU A 4 -11.08 4.31 -16.79
C GLU A 4 -11.45 5.54 -15.98
N ASP A 5 -12.74 5.80 -15.85
CA ASP A 5 -13.19 6.94 -15.07
C ASP A 5 -13.27 6.63 -13.59
N GLU A 6 -13.22 5.35 -13.26
CA GLU A 6 -13.12 4.99 -11.86
C GLU A 6 -11.74 5.39 -11.40
N ALA A 7 -11.69 6.01 -10.25
CA ALA A 7 -10.43 6.51 -9.77
C ALA A 7 -9.46 5.36 -9.55
N GLU A 8 -8.36 5.44 -10.25
CA GLU A 8 -7.23 4.59 -9.89
C GLU A 8 -6.61 5.19 -8.66
N LEU A 9 -6.49 4.38 -7.63
CA LEU A 9 -5.94 4.82 -6.36
C LEU A 9 -4.61 4.15 -6.10
N ALA A 10 -3.72 4.87 -5.43
CA ALA A 10 -2.51 4.29 -4.89
C ALA A 10 -2.34 4.78 -3.47
N ILE A 11 -2.02 3.87 -2.59
CA ILE A 11 -1.83 4.16 -1.18
C ILE A 11 -0.46 3.61 -0.79
N ALA A 12 0.37 4.44 -0.19
CA ALA A 12 1.65 4.00 0.32
C ALA A 12 1.54 3.80 1.82
N LEU A 13 1.97 2.64 2.27
CA LEU A 13 1.94 2.29 3.69
C LEU A 13 3.35 2.13 4.20
N LYS A 14 3.54 2.49 5.45
CA LYS A 14 4.79 2.25 6.16
C LYS A 14 4.51 1.44 7.41
N TYR A 15 5.30 0.42 7.63
CA TYR A 15 5.16 -0.39 8.84
C TYR A 15 6.52 -0.91 9.27
N ASP A 16 6.89 -0.58 10.50
CA ASP A 16 8.11 -1.10 11.11
C ASP A 16 7.68 -1.89 12.35
N LYS A 17 7.94 -3.19 12.32
CA LYS A 17 7.51 -4.09 13.39
C LYS A 17 8.08 -3.70 14.75
N GLN A 18 9.23 -3.06 14.76
CA GLN A 18 9.91 -2.75 16.01
C GLN A 18 9.43 -1.46 16.65
N THR A 19 9.06 -0.48 15.84
CA THR A 19 8.73 0.85 16.34
C THR A 19 7.27 1.22 16.18
N ASP A 20 6.57 0.60 15.23
CA ASP A 20 5.19 0.97 14.92
C ASP A 20 4.22 -0.04 15.49
N GLY A 21 3.20 0.46 16.20
CA GLY A 21 2.12 -0.40 16.67
C GLY A 21 1.17 -0.79 15.54
N ALA A 22 1.11 0.03 14.50
CA ALA A 22 0.23 -0.21 13.37
C ALA A 22 0.81 0.45 12.13
N PRO A 23 0.46 -0.06 10.94
CA PRO A 23 0.88 0.60 9.70
C PRO A 23 0.28 2.01 9.61
N ARG A 24 0.97 2.88 8.90
CA ARG A 24 0.51 4.25 8.64
C ARG A 24 0.39 4.51 7.16
N VAL A 25 -0.56 5.36 6.80
CA VAL A 25 -0.66 5.87 5.44
C VAL A 25 0.34 7.02 5.32
N VAL A 26 1.31 6.88 4.43
CA VAL A 26 2.32 7.92 4.25
C VAL A 26 2.13 8.70 2.96
N ALA A 27 1.37 8.17 2.02
CA ALA A 27 1.00 8.89 0.80
C ALA A 27 -0.25 8.27 0.23
N LYS A 28 -1.02 9.06 -0.49
CA LYS A 28 -2.18 8.55 -1.21
C LYS A 28 -2.46 9.47 -2.39
N GLY A 29 -3.05 8.92 -3.43
CA GLY A 29 -3.40 9.72 -4.58
C GLY A 29 -4.32 8.96 -5.52
N MET A 30 -4.92 9.70 -6.44
CA MET A 30 -5.75 9.11 -7.48
C MET A 30 -5.30 9.63 -8.83
N ARG A 31 -5.58 8.87 -9.87
CA ARG A 31 -5.28 9.22 -11.25
C ARG A 31 -3.80 9.52 -11.43
N LEU A 32 -3.45 10.72 -11.88
CA LEU A 32 -2.05 11.06 -12.14
C LEU A 32 -1.18 10.97 -10.89
N LYS A 33 -1.74 11.34 -9.76
CA LYS A 33 -1.00 11.22 -8.50
C LYS A 33 -0.76 9.76 -8.14
N ALA A 34 -1.74 8.89 -8.41
CA ALA A 34 -1.56 7.47 -8.20
C ALA A 34 -0.47 6.90 -9.09
N GLU A 35 -0.43 7.33 -10.35
CA GLU A 35 0.64 6.92 -11.26
C GLU A 35 2.01 7.34 -10.72
N LYS A 36 2.08 8.55 -10.21
CA LYS A 36 3.32 9.07 -9.67
C LYS A 36 3.79 8.23 -8.49
N ILE A 37 2.87 7.86 -7.61
CA ILE A 37 3.20 7.03 -6.46
C ILE A 37 3.73 5.68 -6.94
N ARG A 38 3.08 5.07 -7.94
CA ARG A 38 3.53 3.79 -8.48
C ARG A 38 4.90 3.88 -9.15
N GLU A 39 5.15 4.99 -9.85
CA GLU A 39 6.46 5.22 -10.48
C GLU A 39 7.56 5.29 -9.43
N ILE A 40 7.31 6.03 -8.36
CA ILE A 40 8.28 6.15 -7.29
C ILE A 40 8.53 4.79 -6.64
N ALA A 41 7.47 4.03 -6.41
CA ALA A 41 7.61 2.69 -5.85
C ALA A 41 8.50 1.83 -6.73
N LYS A 42 8.27 1.90 -8.03
CA LYS A 42 9.07 1.13 -8.99
C LYS A 42 10.54 1.54 -8.96
N GLN A 43 10.80 2.84 -8.90
CA GLN A 43 12.17 3.35 -8.84
C GLN A 43 12.93 2.84 -7.64
N TYR A 44 12.26 2.72 -6.52
CA TYR A 44 12.91 2.35 -5.26
C TYR A 44 12.72 0.88 -4.91
N GLY A 45 12.16 0.09 -5.84
CA GLY A 45 11.98 -1.33 -5.60
C GLY A 45 10.98 -1.65 -4.51
N ILE A 46 10.03 -0.78 -4.28
CA ILE A 46 8.99 -1.00 -3.27
C ILE A 46 7.91 -1.88 -3.87
N PRO A 47 7.57 -3.01 -3.24
CA PRO A 47 6.53 -3.89 -3.77
C PRO A 47 5.17 -3.19 -3.84
N VAL A 48 4.42 -3.48 -4.90
CA VAL A 48 3.09 -2.93 -5.09
C VAL A 48 2.12 -4.09 -5.26
N MET A 49 1.05 -4.06 -4.50
CA MET A 49 0.02 -5.08 -4.59
C MET A 49 -1.29 -4.42 -5.01
N ARG A 50 -2.00 -5.08 -5.91
CA ARG A 50 -3.28 -4.56 -6.37
C ARG A 50 -4.40 -5.09 -5.49
N ASN A 51 -5.13 -4.19 -4.86
CA ASN A 51 -6.30 -4.54 -4.07
C ASN A 51 -7.23 -3.33 -4.06
N VAL A 52 -8.20 -3.34 -4.97
CA VAL A 52 -9.07 -2.19 -5.18
C VAL A 52 -9.92 -1.89 -3.95
N SER A 53 -10.47 -2.91 -3.34
CA SER A 53 -11.32 -2.72 -2.16
C SER A 53 -10.55 -2.09 -1.01
N LEU A 54 -9.35 -2.61 -0.76
CA LEU A 54 -8.53 -2.09 0.33
C LEU A 54 -8.06 -0.67 0.02
N ALA A 55 -7.69 -0.40 -1.22
CA ALA A 55 -7.27 0.94 -1.61
C ALA A 55 -8.38 1.96 -1.37
N ASN A 56 -9.61 1.60 -1.73
CA ASN A 56 -10.75 2.49 -1.49
C ASN A 56 -10.95 2.76 -0.01
N ALA A 57 -10.84 1.74 0.82
CA ALA A 57 -10.99 1.90 2.27
C ALA A 57 -9.86 2.76 2.85
N LEU A 58 -8.64 2.50 2.43
CA LEU A 58 -7.48 3.22 2.94
C LEU A 58 -7.43 4.67 2.46
N TYR A 59 -8.05 4.95 1.32
CA TYR A 59 -8.05 6.32 0.82
C TYR A 59 -8.74 7.29 1.78
N ARG A 60 -9.62 6.78 2.62
CA ARG A 60 -10.32 7.59 3.61
C ARG A 60 -9.46 7.93 4.83
N VAL A 61 -8.35 7.24 4.98
CA VAL A 61 -7.44 7.49 6.09
C VAL A 61 -6.54 8.65 5.73
N ASP A 62 -6.41 9.61 6.63
CA ASP A 62 -5.56 10.77 6.39
C ASP A 62 -4.09 10.39 6.38
N VAL A 63 -3.32 11.09 5.56
CA VAL A 63 -1.87 10.88 5.51
C VAL A 63 -1.30 11.18 6.90
N GLY A 64 -0.45 10.28 7.37
CA GLY A 64 0.15 10.37 8.69
C GLY A 64 -0.59 9.60 9.76
N GLN A 65 -1.80 9.15 9.47
CA GLN A 65 -2.61 8.43 10.44
C GLN A 65 -2.39 6.93 10.35
N GLU A 66 -2.60 6.25 11.47
CA GLU A 66 -2.53 4.80 11.51
C GLU A 66 -3.74 4.19 10.80
N VAL A 67 -3.52 3.02 10.23
CA VAL A 67 -4.60 2.25 9.63
C VAL A 67 -5.58 1.84 10.74
N PRO A 68 -6.89 2.03 10.54
CA PRO A 68 -7.88 1.62 11.53
C PRO A 68 -7.88 0.12 11.77
N GLU A 69 -8.24 -0.28 12.98
CA GLU A 69 -8.27 -1.70 13.36
C GLU A 69 -9.11 -2.56 12.44
N GLU A 70 -10.22 -2.03 11.96
CA GLU A 70 -11.10 -2.81 11.09
C GLU A 70 -10.45 -3.20 9.77
N LEU A 71 -9.34 -2.56 9.41
CA LEU A 71 -8.62 -2.88 8.19
C LEU A 71 -7.36 -3.70 8.45
N TYR A 72 -7.08 -4.05 9.70
CA TYR A 72 -5.85 -4.76 10.04
C TYR A 72 -5.69 -6.08 9.30
N ASP A 73 -6.75 -6.88 9.24
CA ASP A 73 -6.65 -8.19 8.58
C ASP A 73 -6.29 -8.06 7.11
N ALA A 74 -6.95 -7.12 6.41
CA ALA A 74 -6.69 -6.91 5.01
C ALA A 74 -5.29 -6.37 4.76
N VAL A 75 -4.86 -5.44 5.61
CA VAL A 75 -3.51 -4.87 5.49
C VAL A 75 -2.46 -5.92 5.83
N ALA A 76 -2.74 -6.77 6.82
CA ALA A 76 -1.81 -7.83 7.19
C ALA A 76 -1.57 -8.80 6.04
N GLU A 77 -2.59 -9.10 5.26
CA GLU A 77 -2.44 -9.96 4.08
C GLU A 77 -1.46 -9.35 3.08
N VAL A 78 -1.59 -8.04 2.84
CA VAL A 78 -0.69 -7.33 1.94
C VAL A 78 0.74 -7.35 2.47
N LEU A 79 0.90 -7.05 3.75
CA LEU A 79 2.23 -7.01 4.36
C LEU A 79 2.89 -8.39 4.37
N ASN A 80 2.11 -9.43 4.66
CA ASN A 80 2.63 -10.79 4.63
C ASN A 80 3.11 -11.18 3.23
N PHE A 81 2.35 -10.78 2.22
CA PHE A 81 2.75 -11.03 0.83
C PHE A 81 4.06 -10.31 0.51
N VAL A 82 4.18 -9.06 0.91
CA VAL A 82 5.40 -8.27 0.68
C VAL A 82 6.59 -8.89 1.40
N PHE A 83 6.40 -9.29 2.66
CA PHE A 83 7.48 -9.93 3.41
C PHE A 83 7.92 -11.25 2.78
N ALA A 84 6.96 -12.03 2.28
CA ALA A 84 7.27 -13.28 1.61
C ALA A 84 8.11 -13.04 0.35
N LEU A 85 7.76 -12.02 -0.42
CA LEU A 85 8.52 -11.66 -1.61
C LEU A 85 9.95 -11.25 -1.24
N GLN A 86 10.09 -10.44 -0.22
CA GLN A 86 11.40 -9.99 0.22
C GLN A 86 12.26 -11.15 0.71
N ASN A 87 11.66 -12.07 1.45
CA ASN A 87 12.36 -13.26 1.93
C ASN A 87 12.79 -14.16 0.78
N GLU A 88 11.92 -14.33 -0.22
CA GLU A 88 12.28 -15.11 -1.40
C GLU A 88 13.48 -14.52 -2.12
N GLN A 89 13.48 -13.22 -2.31
CA GLN A 89 14.58 -12.54 -2.96
C GLN A 89 15.88 -12.70 -2.16
N ALA A 90 15.79 -12.58 -0.85
CA ALA A 90 16.95 -12.75 0.01
C ALA A 90 17.43 -14.18 0.02
N GLY A 91 16.50 -15.14 0.04
CA GLY A 91 16.85 -16.55 0.07
C GLY A 91 17.33 -17.10 -1.26
N GLY A 92 16.95 -16.43 -2.35
CA GLY A 92 17.30 -16.88 -3.68
C GLY A 92 18.71 -16.50 -4.12
N SER A 93 19.40 -15.77 -3.32
CA SER A 93 20.74 -15.32 -3.64
C SER A 93 21.79 -16.42 -3.49
#